data_828b9f1cbd4e60b14e17dfde30887267
#
_entry.id   828b9f1cbd4e60b14e17dfde30887267
#
_cell.length_a   1.000
_cell.length_b   1.000
_cell.length_c   1.000
_cell.angle_alpha   90.00
_cell.angle_beta   90.00
_cell.angle_gamma   90.00
#
_symmetry.space_group_name_H-M   'P 1'
#
loop_
_entity.id
_entity.type
_entity.pdbx_description
1 polymer ?
#
loop_
_entity_poly.entity_id
_entity_poly.type
_entity_poly.pdbx_seq_one_letter_code
_entity_poly.pdbx_strand_id
1 'polypeptide(L)'
;MPMGRLIVLMCGFLGLTVFGMHAVPALLPQFVEMWSLTNTEAGWIAGIPYLANLIGVAFIGITDRVDARRVLILGAIINVIGYGGMGLANGFWSALFFRIIQGFGFAWTYLPGVKAISDRTSGEGKGRATSIYVSSFAVCSSLSLLAAAETRDAFGWEWAFVLPAITNLIAACLILFSLPPAEPEGVATGGAGEAPTRLRLIPDFGSVIHNHAVFGYIIASFAHHFKLLAVRGWTVAFLTWVVAVRPEMPAGFNVPLVATLLILIGVPTSMAGGEAGHQVGYARAAFLVMTASAVGALFVGFSAAWSLWLLAGFVLLHNLFVVAGSGILNAGAVIASDPAQRGNTVAVYGIAAGAGGLTGP
;
A
#
# COMPACT_ATOMS: atom_id res chain seq x y z
N MET A 1 8.24 24.09 13.91
CA MET A 1 7.20 24.40 12.87
C MET A 1 5.81 24.16 13.46
N PRO A 2 4.78 25.00 13.20
CA PRO A 2 3.42 24.75 13.68
C PRO A 2 2.87 23.42 13.18
N MET A 3 2.18 22.65 14.04
CA MET A 3 1.67 21.30 13.74
C MET A 3 0.80 21.25 12.48
N GLY A 4 -0.13 22.22 12.31
CA GLY A 4 -0.97 22.27 11.12
C GLY A 4 -0.17 22.40 9.81
N ARG A 5 0.89 23.23 9.80
CA ARG A 5 1.78 23.37 8.65
C ARG A 5 2.55 22.07 8.37
N LEU A 6 3.02 21.39 9.40
CA LEU A 6 3.67 20.08 9.26
C LEU A 6 2.75 19.05 8.63
N ILE A 7 1.50 18.96 9.12
CA ILE A 7 0.51 18.00 8.59
C ILE A 7 0.24 18.28 7.11
N VAL A 8 -0.03 19.53 6.73
CA VAL A 8 -0.29 19.91 5.34
C VAL A 8 0.91 19.59 4.45
N LEU A 9 2.13 19.92 4.91
CA LEU A 9 3.37 19.63 4.19
C LEU A 9 3.54 18.13 3.97
N MET A 10 3.37 17.32 5.01
CA MET A 10 3.58 15.87 4.93
C MET A 10 2.50 15.15 4.14
N CYS A 11 1.24 15.58 4.24
CA CYS A 11 0.16 15.06 3.41
C CYS A 11 0.34 15.45 1.94
N GLY A 12 0.77 16.68 1.66
CA GLY A 12 1.13 17.13 0.31
C GLY A 12 2.29 16.33 -0.28
N PHE A 13 3.36 16.12 0.49
CA PHE A 13 4.47 15.25 0.11
C PHE A 13 3.98 13.83 -0.24
N LEU A 14 3.16 13.26 0.63
CA LEU A 14 2.63 11.92 0.43
C LEU A 14 1.77 11.83 -0.84
N GLY A 15 0.86 12.79 -1.04
CA GLY A 15 0.03 12.85 -2.25
C GLY A 15 0.86 12.89 -3.53
N LEU A 16 1.93 13.71 -3.54
CA LEU A 16 2.84 13.81 -4.67
C LEU A 16 3.62 12.51 -4.92
N THR A 17 4.07 11.83 -3.85
CA THR A 17 4.89 10.61 -4.00
C THR A 17 4.08 9.37 -4.38
N VAL A 18 2.80 9.29 -3.99
CA VAL A 18 1.93 8.14 -4.34
C VAL A 18 1.08 8.37 -5.58
N PHE A 19 1.26 9.50 -6.28
CA PHE A 19 0.46 9.87 -7.46
C PHE A 19 0.46 8.80 -8.57
N GLY A 20 1.54 8.05 -8.74
CA GLY A 20 1.65 6.96 -9.72
C GLY A 20 1.46 5.55 -9.15
N MET A 21 1.05 5.41 -7.89
CA MET A 21 1.08 4.11 -7.18
C MET A 21 0.29 3.01 -7.89
N HIS A 22 -0.88 3.34 -8.42
CA HIS A 22 -1.76 2.41 -9.13
C HIS A 22 -1.73 2.58 -10.66
N ALA A 23 -0.70 3.25 -11.22
CA ALA A 23 -0.57 3.42 -12.67
C ALA A 23 -0.47 2.07 -13.41
N VAL A 24 0.32 1.12 -12.89
CA VAL A 24 0.43 -0.22 -13.51
C VAL A 24 -0.88 -0.99 -13.46
N PRO A 25 -1.59 -1.15 -12.33
CA PRO A 25 -2.92 -1.76 -12.33
C PRO A 25 -3.92 -1.07 -13.28
N ALA A 26 -3.86 0.25 -13.41
CA ALA A 26 -4.74 1.00 -14.31
C ALA A 26 -4.47 0.70 -15.80
N LEU A 27 -3.20 0.47 -16.16
CA LEU A 27 -2.74 0.27 -17.53
C LEU A 27 -2.41 -1.20 -17.85
N LEU A 28 -2.61 -2.11 -16.91
CA LEU A 28 -2.22 -3.52 -17.07
C LEU A 28 -2.78 -4.18 -18.33
N PRO A 29 -4.07 -4.01 -18.70
CA PRO A 29 -4.59 -4.57 -19.95
C PRO A 29 -3.82 -4.10 -21.19
N GLN A 30 -3.49 -2.81 -21.23
CA GLN A 30 -2.73 -2.22 -22.33
C GLN A 30 -1.30 -2.80 -22.41
N PHE A 31 -0.63 -3.02 -21.28
CA PHE A 31 0.71 -3.61 -21.28
C PHE A 31 0.70 -5.08 -21.68
N VAL A 32 -0.32 -5.84 -21.27
CA VAL A 32 -0.52 -7.24 -21.71
C VAL A 32 -0.60 -7.31 -23.22
N GLU A 33 -1.36 -6.44 -23.84
CA GLU A 33 -1.52 -6.39 -25.30
C GLU A 33 -0.25 -5.86 -25.98
N MET A 34 0.25 -4.69 -25.56
CA MET A 34 1.37 -3.99 -26.19
C MET A 34 2.68 -4.76 -26.14
N TRP A 35 2.95 -5.46 -25.03
CA TRP A 35 4.19 -6.22 -24.83
C TRP A 35 3.97 -7.73 -24.95
N SER A 36 2.77 -8.18 -25.35
CA SER A 36 2.40 -9.59 -25.47
C SER A 36 2.73 -10.40 -24.20
N LEU A 37 2.42 -9.83 -23.03
CA LEU A 37 2.74 -10.44 -21.73
C LEU A 37 1.85 -11.64 -21.46
N THR A 38 2.45 -12.68 -20.88
CA THR A 38 1.68 -13.71 -20.20
C THR A 38 1.06 -13.16 -18.90
N ASN A 39 0.01 -13.81 -18.40
CA ASN A 39 -0.60 -13.43 -17.12
C ASN A 39 0.42 -13.49 -15.96
N THR A 40 1.37 -14.42 -16.01
CA THR A 40 2.45 -14.54 -15.01
C THR A 40 3.38 -13.34 -15.06
N GLU A 41 3.80 -12.89 -16.24
CA GLU A 41 4.65 -11.69 -16.39
C GLU A 41 3.92 -10.42 -15.94
N ALA A 42 2.64 -10.28 -16.31
CA ALA A 42 1.80 -9.19 -15.84
C ALA A 42 1.70 -9.17 -14.30
N GLY A 43 1.50 -10.34 -13.69
CA GLY A 43 1.51 -10.51 -12.23
C GLY A 43 2.85 -10.13 -11.59
N TRP A 44 3.98 -10.51 -12.19
CA TRP A 44 5.31 -10.09 -11.70
C TRP A 44 5.49 -8.58 -11.73
N ILE A 45 5.13 -7.91 -12.83
CA ILE A 45 5.22 -6.44 -12.93
C ILE A 45 4.34 -5.77 -11.86
N ALA A 46 3.17 -6.32 -11.56
CA ALA A 46 2.27 -5.80 -10.53
C ALA A 46 2.79 -6.07 -9.11
N GLY A 47 3.35 -7.26 -8.84
CA GLY A 47 3.70 -7.76 -7.50
C GLY A 47 5.10 -7.41 -7.02
N ILE A 48 6.10 -7.33 -7.91
CA ILE A 48 7.52 -7.15 -7.53
C ILE A 48 7.80 -5.93 -6.64
N PRO A 49 7.09 -4.79 -6.75
CA PRO A 49 7.33 -3.66 -5.86
C PRO A 49 7.08 -3.98 -4.38
N TYR A 50 6.22 -4.93 -4.07
CA TYR A 50 5.96 -5.31 -2.69
C TYR A 50 7.14 -6.05 -2.06
N LEU A 51 7.83 -6.89 -2.84
CA LEU A 51 9.09 -7.50 -2.41
C LEU A 51 10.19 -6.45 -2.25
N ALA A 52 10.35 -5.56 -3.22
CA ALA A 52 11.34 -4.49 -3.16
C ALA A 52 11.07 -3.53 -1.99
N ASN A 53 9.79 -3.22 -1.71
CA ASN A 53 9.39 -2.45 -0.53
C ASN A 53 9.76 -3.18 0.77
N LEU A 54 9.46 -4.46 0.89
CA LEU A 54 9.80 -5.26 2.07
C LEU A 54 11.31 -5.23 2.35
N ILE A 55 12.13 -5.42 1.32
CA ILE A 55 13.59 -5.32 1.43
C ILE A 55 13.99 -3.88 1.79
N GLY A 56 13.40 -2.88 1.14
CA GLY A 56 13.67 -1.46 1.39
C GLY A 56 13.36 -1.05 2.84
N VAL A 57 12.28 -1.58 3.42
CA VAL A 57 11.92 -1.35 4.83
C VAL A 57 12.97 -1.93 5.78
N ALA A 58 13.54 -3.10 5.47
CA ALA A 58 14.61 -3.68 6.30
C ALA A 58 15.84 -2.76 6.38
N PHE A 59 16.13 -2.01 5.32
CA PHE A 59 17.22 -1.02 5.32
C PHE A 59 16.89 0.27 6.06
N ILE A 60 15.61 0.58 6.34
CA ILE A 60 15.23 1.78 7.11
C ILE A 60 15.81 1.74 8.53
N GLY A 61 15.89 0.57 9.17
CA GLY A 61 16.51 0.42 10.46
C GLY A 61 17.98 0.90 10.54
N ILE A 62 18.71 0.84 9.40
CA ILE A 62 20.05 1.40 9.28
C ILE A 62 20.00 2.94 9.30
N THR A 63 18.89 3.53 8.86
CA THR A 63 18.70 4.98 8.75
C THR A 63 18.15 5.62 10.04
N ASP A 64 17.93 4.88 11.12
CA ASP A 64 17.46 5.45 12.40
C ASP A 64 18.41 6.52 12.97
N ARG A 65 19.68 6.50 12.53
CA ARG A 65 20.70 7.51 12.85
C ARG A 65 20.71 8.70 11.89
N VAL A 66 19.89 8.65 10.85
CA VAL A 66 19.81 9.67 9.78
C VAL A 66 18.50 10.42 9.92
N ASP A 67 18.53 11.75 9.77
CA ASP A 67 17.31 12.56 9.76
C ASP A 67 16.33 12.03 8.69
N ALA A 68 15.10 11.77 9.11
CA ALA A 68 14.01 11.33 8.24
C ALA A 68 13.85 12.22 6.98
N ARG A 69 14.16 13.53 7.08
CA ARG A 69 14.19 14.45 5.94
C ARG A 69 15.08 13.98 4.79
N ARG A 70 16.30 13.50 5.10
CA ARG A 70 17.25 13.02 4.07
C ARG A 70 16.74 11.73 3.42
N VAL A 71 16.15 10.85 4.21
CA VAL A 71 15.57 9.58 3.72
C VAL A 71 14.39 9.85 2.79
N LEU A 72 13.50 10.79 3.16
CA LEU A 72 12.37 11.19 2.32
C LEU A 72 12.81 11.75 0.96
N ILE A 73 13.82 12.62 0.94
CA ILE A 73 14.37 13.18 -0.29
C ILE A 73 14.95 12.07 -1.18
N LEU A 74 15.75 11.17 -0.59
CA LEU A 74 16.36 10.07 -1.32
C LEU A 74 15.29 9.11 -1.87
N GLY A 75 14.27 8.76 -1.07
CA GLY A 75 13.15 7.94 -1.51
C GLY A 75 12.38 8.55 -2.68
N ALA A 76 12.12 9.86 -2.62
CA ALA A 76 11.47 10.59 -3.71
C ALA A 76 12.33 10.60 -4.98
N ILE A 77 13.66 10.78 -4.88
CA ILE A 77 14.57 10.71 -6.03
C ILE A 77 14.62 9.32 -6.64
N ILE A 78 14.63 8.27 -5.81
CA ILE A 78 14.55 6.87 -6.28
C ILE A 78 13.23 6.67 -7.05
N ASN A 79 12.12 7.21 -6.56
CA ASN A 79 10.84 7.18 -7.27
C ASN A 79 10.89 7.95 -8.61
N VAL A 80 11.59 9.09 -8.69
CA VAL A 80 11.80 9.81 -9.98
C VAL A 80 12.43 8.87 -11.00
N ILE A 81 13.47 8.14 -10.60
CA ILE A 81 14.16 7.19 -11.49
C ILE A 81 13.21 6.02 -11.85
N GLY A 82 12.51 5.46 -10.85
CA GLY A 82 11.61 4.33 -11.05
C GLY A 82 10.42 4.67 -11.95
N TYR A 83 9.76 5.80 -11.73
CA TYR A 83 8.64 6.23 -12.57
C TYR A 83 9.12 6.72 -13.93
N GLY A 84 10.13 7.58 -14.00
CA GLY A 84 10.67 8.06 -15.26
C GLY A 84 11.17 6.94 -16.17
N GLY A 85 11.87 5.96 -15.58
CA GLY A 85 12.31 4.77 -16.30
C GLY A 85 11.15 3.88 -16.76
N MET A 86 10.08 3.75 -15.95
CA MET A 86 8.89 3.00 -16.38
C MET A 86 8.22 3.62 -17.61
N GLY A 87 8.20 4.96 -17.72
CA GLY A 87 7.72 5.65 -18.92
C GLY A 87 8.59 5.41 -20.16
N LEU A 88 9.80 4.88 -20.00
CA LEU A 88 10.69 4.49 -21.10
C LEU A 88 10.76 2.97 -21.28
N ALA A 89 9.97 2.20 -20.55
CA ALA A 89 9.99 0.74 -20.62
C ALA A 89 9.47 0.24 -21.97
N ASN A 90 10.11 -0.79 -22.50
CA ASN A 90 9.77 -1.35 -23.82
C ASN A 90 9.46 -2.87 -23.77
N GLY A 91 9.18 -3.40 -22.58
CA GLY A 91 8.85 -4.80 -22.38
C GLY A 91 8.98 -5.26 -20.93
N PHE A 92 8.78 -6.54 -20.71
CA PHE A 92 8.75 -7.18 -19.38
C PHE A 92 9.96 -6.84 -18.51
N TRP A 93 11.18 -7.05 -19.00
CA TRP A 93 12.38 -6.92 -18.18
C TRP A 93 12.69 -5.49 -17.75
N SER A 94 12.50 -4.54 -18.67
CA SER A 94 12.67 -3.11 -18.36
C SER A 94 11.60 -2.63 -17.37
N ALA A 95 10.34 -3.02 -17.56
CA ALA A 95 9.26 -2.71 -16.64
C ALA A 95 9.54 -3.30 -15.25
N LEU A 96 9.92 -4.59 -15.17
CA LEU A 96 10.25 -5.27 -13.92
C LEU A 96 11.36 -4.55 -13.15
N PHE A 97 12.44 -4.17 -13.85
CA PHE A 97 13.56 -3.44 -13.26
C PHE A 97 13.11 -2.10 -12.62
N PHE A 98 12.37 -1.28 -13.36
CA PHE A 98 11.93 -0.01 -12.83
C PHE A 98 10.87 -0.15 -11.73
N ARG A 99 10.07 -1.21 -11.75
CA ARG A 99 9.13 -1.54 -10.67
C ARG A 99 9.83 -1.91 -9.37
N ILE A 100 10.98 -2.59 -9.44
CA ILE A 100 11.83 -2.83 -8.26
C ILE A 100 12.29 -1.50 -7.67
N ILE A 101 12.77 -0.57 -8.50
CA ILE A 101 13.21 0.77 -8.05
C ILE A 101 12.06 1.52 -7.37
N GLN A 102 10.84 1.49 -7.94
CA GLN A 102 9.65 2.09 -7.33
C GLN A 102 9.34 1.51 -5.95
N GLY A 103 9.47 0.19 -5.78
CA GLY A 103 9.26 -0.47 -4.50
C GLY A 103 10.22 0.02 -3.41
N PHE A 104 11.49 0.20 -3.72
CA PHE A 104 12.47 0.81 -2.81
C PHE A 104 12.14 2.27 -2.51
N GLY A 105 11.80 3.06 -3.53
CA GLY A 105 11.41 4.46 -3.36
C GLY A 105 10.19 4.61 -2.45
N PHE A 106 9.18 3.75 -2.59
CA PHE A 106 8.00 3.76 -1.72
C PHE A 106 8.34 3.43 -0.26
N ALA A 107 9.20 2.44 -0.02
CA ALA A 107 9.68 2.11 1.33
C ALA A 107 10.26 3.34 2.04
N TRP A 108 11.04 4.15 1.32
CA TRP A 108 11.77 5.29 1.86
C TRP A 108 11.00 6.61 1.81
N THR A 109 9.75 6.60 1.37
CA THR A 109 8.85 7.77 1.43
C THR A 109 7.76 7.61 2.49
N TYR A 110 7.09 6.47 2.57
CA TYR A 110 5.93 6.31 3.44
C TYR A 110 6.27 6.22 4.94
N LEU A 111 7.06 5.21 5.35
CA LEU A 111 7.42 5.02 6.76
C LEU A 111 8.30 6.13 7.32
N PRO A 112 9.34 6.62 6.61
CA PRO A 112 10.07 7.79 7.06
C PRO A 112 9.20 9.05 7.18
N GLY A 113 8.11 9.15 6.43
CA GLY A 113 7.11 10.22 6.60
C GLY A 113 6.39 10.15 7.94
N VAL A 114 5.98 8.96 8.37
CA VAL A 114 5.43 8.74 9.72
C VAL A 114 6.46 9.13 10.78
N LYS A 115 7.72 8.72 10.61
CA LYS A 115 8.82 9.09 11.50
C LYS A 115 9.04 10.60 11.55
N ALA A 116 9.06 11.27 10.40
CA ALA A 116 9.25 12.73 10.32
C ALA A 116 8.18 13.51 11.08
N ILE A 117 6.92 13.04 11.07
CA ILE A 117 5.84 13.59 11.89
C ILE A 117 6.08 13.29 13.35
N SER A 118 6.39 12.04 13.69
CA SER A 118 6.62 11.58 15.05
C SER A 118 7.76 12.33 15.76
N ASP A 119 8.86 12.60 15.05
CA ASP A 119 10.04 13.29 15.57
C ASP A 119 9.79 14.80 15.77
N ARG A 120 8.74 15.37 15.19
CA ARG A 120 8.44 16.81 15.22
C ARG A 120 7.15 17.17 15.92
N THR A 121 6.47 16.17 16.52
CA THR A 121 5.23 16.35 17.26
C THR A 121 5.32 15.65 18.61
N SER A 122 4.68 16.21 19.64
CA SER A 122 4.66 15.68 21.01
C SER A 122 3.24 15.59 21.55
N GLY A 123 3.04 14.81 22.62
CA GLY A 123 1.77 14.68 23.33
C GLY A 123 0.64 14.11 22.44
N GLU A 124 -0.60 14.52 22.74
CA GLU A 124 -1.80 14.03 22.02
C GLU A 124 -1.82 14.40 20.54
N GLY A 125 -1.14 15.47 20.15
CA GLY A 125 -1.05 15.92 18.75
C GLY A 125 -0.36 14.92 17.83
N LYS A 126 0.58 14.12 18.35
CA LYS A 126 1.33 13.10 17.61
C LYS A 126 0.41 12.04 16.98
N GLY A 127 -0.49 11.47 17.78
CA GLY A 127 -1.44 10.47 17.30
C GLY A 127 -2.36 11.02 16.22
N ARG A 128 -2.90 12.23 16.43
CA ARG A 128 -3.78 12.90 15.47
C ARG A 128 -3.08 13.19 14.14
N ALA A 129 -1.87 13.74 14.18
CA ALA A 129 -1.08 14.05 12.98
C ALA A 129 -0.76 12.79 12.18
N THR A 130 -0.34 11.71 12.85
CA THR A 130 -0.06 10.42 12.22
C THR A 130 -1.32 9.82 11.60
N SER A 131 -2.47 9.87 12.28
CA SER A 131 -3.74 9.36 11.75
C SER A 131 -4.17 10.10 10.48
N ILE A 132 -4.04 11.43 10.43
CA ILE A 132 -4.35 12.23 9.24
C ILE A 132 -3.43 11.83 8.08
N TYR A 133 -2.13 11.68 8.32
CA TYR A 133 -1.17 11.26 7.30
C TYR A 133 -1.50 9.87 6.74
N VAL A 134 -1.76 8.88 7.59
CA VAL A 134 -2.11 7.52 7.18
C VAL A 134 -3.43 7.50 6.40
N SER A 135 -4.43 8.29 6.82
CA SER A 135 -5.70 8.39 6.11
C SER A 135 -5.54 9.05 4.74
N SER A 136 -4.69 10.09 4.64
CA SER A 136 -4.42 10.74 3.36
C SER A 136 -3.74 9.82 2.35
N PHE A 137 -2.91 8.86 2.81
CA PHE A 137 -2.35 7.82 1.95
C PHE A 137 -3.43 7.03 1.22
N ALA A 138 -4.44 6.58 1.93
CA ALA A 138 -5.49 5.76 1.34
C ALA A 138 -6.31 6.53 0.29
N VAL A 139 -6.58 7.81 0.55
CA VAL A 139 -7.28 8.69 -0.42
C VAL A 139 -6.40 8.95 -1.64
N CYS A 140 -5.17 9.43 -1.43
CA CYS A 140 -4.27 9.78 -2.54
C CYS A 140 -3.90 8.55 -3.39
N SER A 141 -3.66 7.39 -2.76
CA SER A 141 -3.36 6.17 -3.49
C SER A 141 -4.56 5.68 -4.32
N SER A 142 -5.80 5.80 -3.81
CA SER A 142 -6.99 5.42 -4.61
C SER A 142 -7.16 6.32 -5.83
N LEU A 143 -7.02 7.64 -5.66
CA LEU A 143 -7.12 8.60 -6.76
C LEU A 143 -6.02 8.43 -7.81
N SER A 144 -4.87 7.87 -7.45
CA SER A 144 -3.77 7.62 -8.39
C SER A 144 -4.16 6.70 -9.56
N LEU A 145 -5.13 5.81 -9.36
CA LEU A 145 -5.62 4.92 -10.41
C LEU A 145 -6.38 5.70 -11.48
N LEU A 146 -7.33 6.53 -11.07
CA LEU A 146 -8.09 7.39 -11.99
C LEU A 146 -7.16 8.38 -12.68
N ALA A 147 -6.26 9.03 -11.93
CA ALA A 147 -5.31 9.98 -12.49
C ALA A 147 -4.42 9.34 -13.56
N ALA A 148 -3.96 8.10 -13.36
CA ALA A 148 -3.16 7.38 -14.35
C ALA A 148 -3.97 7.08 -15.62
N ALA A 149 -5.22 6.66 -15.49
CA ALA A 149 -6.09 6.37 -16.63
C ALA A 149 -6.41 7.64 -17.43
N GLU A 150 -6.83 8.71 -16.77
CA GLU A 150 -7.12 10.00 -17.43
C GLU A 150 -5.86 10.59 -18.11
N THR A 151 -4.70 10.44 -17.47
CA THR A 151 -3.43 10.89 -18.06
C THR A 151 -3.09 10.09 -19.32
N ARG A 152 -3.25 8.75 -19.28
CA ARG A 152 -3.07 7.89 -20.43
C ARG A 152 -3.98 8.31 -21.59
N ASP A 153 -5.25 8.58 -21.30
CA ASP A 153 -6.24 8.92 -22.34
C ASP A 153 -5.99 10.30 -22.96
N ALA A 154 -5.46 11.25 -22.18
CA ALA A 154 -5.18 12.61 -22.63
C ALA A 154 -3.83 12.76 -23.35
N PHE A 155 -2.77 12.06 -22.90
CA PHE A 155 -1.38 12.33 -23.32
C PHE A 155 -0.61 11.08 -23.76
N GLY A 156 -1.16 9.89 -23.62
CA GLY A 156 -0.47 8.62 -23.85
C GLY A 156 -0.01 7.95 -22.54
N TRP A 157 0.26 6.64 -22.63
CA TRP A 157 0.56 5.81 -21.46
C TRP A 157 1.86 6.20 -20.77
N GLU A 158 2.84 6.71 -21.49
CA GLU A 158 4.13 7.15 -20.97
C GLU A 158 3.94 8.25 -19.92
N TRP A 159 3.01 9.17 -20.17
CA TRP A 159 2.71 10.28 -19.29
C TRP A 159 2.09 9.85 -17.97
N ALA A 160 1.44 8.67 -17.91
CA ALA A 160 0.99 8.10 -16.64
C ALA A 160 2.16 7.72 -15.70
N PHE A 161 3.40 7.75 -16.19
CA PHE A 161 4.62 7.56 -15.43
C PHE A 161 5.51 8.81 -15.38
N VAL A 162 5.56 9.59 -16.45
CA VAL A 162 6.33 10.85 -16.46
C VAL A 162 5.77 11.86 -15.45
N LEU A 163 4.44 12.02 -15.36
CA LEU A 163 3.84 12.88 -14.35
C LEU A 163 4.17 12.46 -12.91
N PRO A 164 4.04 11.19 -12.51
CA PRO A 164 4.53 10.73 -11.22
C PRO A 164 6.03 11.00 -10.98
N ALA A 165 6.88 10.89 -11.99
CA ALA A 165 8.29 11.25 -11.85
C ALA A 165 8.44 12.75 -11.53
N ILE A 166 7.71 13.62 -12.24
CA ILE A 166 7.69 15.06 -11.99
C ILE A 166 7.14 15.37 -10.59
N THR A 167 6.03 14.75 -10.18
CA THR A 167 5.46 15.00 -8.84
C THR A 167 6.38 14.51 -7.72
N ASN A 168 7.12 13.41 -7.91
CA ASN A 168 8.14 12.98 -6.96
C ASN A 168 9.34 13.95 -6.89
N LEU A 169 9.75 14.54 -8.02
CA LEU A 169 10.76 15.57 -8.02
C LEU A 169 10.30 16.83 -7.26
N ILE A 170 9.06 17.26 -7.49
CA ILE A 170 8.43 18.35 -6.73
C ILE A 170 8.37 18.00 -5.24
N ALA A 171 8.04 16.76 -4.89
CA ALA A 171 8.02 16.29 -3.51
C ALA A 171 9.41 16.35 -2.85
N ALA A 172 10.46 15.95 -3.56
CA ALA A 172 11.83 16.06 -3.07
C ALA A 172 12.21 17.52 -2.80
N CYS A 173 11.91 18.42 -3.73
CA CYS A 173 12.12 19.88 -3.57
C CYS A 173 11.28 20.43 -2.41
N LEU A 174 10.01 20.02 -2.29
CA LEU A 174 9.12 20.45 -1.22
C LEU A 174 9.72 20.14 0.16
N ILE A 175 10.22 18.91 0.37
CA ILE A 175 10.88 18.53 1.62
C ILE A 175 12.21 19.26 1.79
N LEU A 176 12.99 19.40 0.73
CA LEU A 176 14.29 20.07 0.79
C LEU A 176 14.18 21.52 1.27
N PHE A 177 13.16 22.25 0.81
CA PHE A 177 13.02 23.67 1.12
C PHE A 177 12.07 23.98 2.28
N SER A 178 11.13 23.07 2.60
CA SER A 178 10.07 23.35 3.57
C SER A 178 10.17 22.60 4.88
N LEU A 179 10.84 21.42 4.93
CA LEU A 179 11.00 20.64 6.16
C LEU A 179 12.35 20.94 6.79
N PRO A 180 12.42 21.65 7.94
CA PRO A 180 13.68 21.87 8.62
C PRO A 180 14.31 20.55 9.09
N PRO A 181 15.65 20.47 9.19
CA PRO A 181 16.29 19.34 9.86
C PRO A 181 15.65 19.11 11.24
N ALA A 182 15.52 17.84 11.64
CA ALA A 182 15.17 17.57 13.03
C ALA A 182 16.31 18.09 13.92
N GLU A 183 15.96 18.79 15.00
CA GLU A 183 16.94 19.08 16.03
C GLU A 183 17.47 17.72 16.53
N PRO A 184 18.80 17.54 16.68
CA PRO A 184 19.29 16.37 17.35
C PRO A 184 18.60 16.36 18.72
N GLU A 185 17.72 15.38 18.98
CA GLU A 185 17.33 15.15 20.36
C GLU A 185 18.64 15.00 21.12
N GLY A 186 18.96 16.00 21.94
CA GLY A 186 20.09 15.90 22.85
C GLY A 186 19.90 14.56 23.52
N VAL A 187 20.95 13.74 23.49
CA VAL A 187 20.97 12.44 24.16
C VAL A 187 20.21 12.63 25.44
N ALA A 188 18.95 12.22 25.47
CA ALA A 188 18.14 12.34 26.65
C ALA A 188 18.90 11.50 27.68
N THR A 189 19.54 12.20 28.60
CA THR A 189 20.04 11.64 29.85
C THR A 189 18.81 11.32 30.70
N GLY A 190 17.96 10.52 30.16
CA GLY A 190 16.73 10.01 30.74
C GLY A 190 16.98 8.58 31.19
N GLY A 191 17.15 8.41 32.48
CA GLY A 191 16.91 7.18 33.21
C GLY A 191 17.76 5.97 32.80
N ALA A 192 18.75 5.64 33.62
CA ALA A 192 19.39 4.32 33.58
C ALA A 192 18.30 3.22 33.59
N GLY A 193 18.10 2.52 32.48
CA GLY A 193 17.19 1.38 32.50
C GLY A 193 16.90 0.68 31.17
N GLU A 194 16.92 1.36 30.04
CA GLU A 194 16.71 0.66 28.76
C GLU A 194 17.96 0.81 27.88
N ALA A 195 18.76 -0.26 27.85
CA ALA A 195 19.80 -0.42 26.85
C ALA A 195 19.14 -0.27 25.45
N PRO A 196 19.77 0.47 24.52
CA PRO A 196 19.22 0.60 23.17
C PRO A 196 18.99 -0.81 22.64
N THR A 197 17.73 -1.14 22.39
CA THR A 197 17.34 -2.44 21.85
C THR A 197 18.15 -2.59 20.55
N ARG A 198 19.11 -3.50 20.55
CA ARG A 198 19.92 -3.80 19.35
C ARG A 198 18.93 -4.07 18.25
N LEU A 199 18.90 -3.21 17.23
CA LEU A 199 18.12 -3.42 16.01
C LEU A 199 18.53 -4.80 15.46
N ARG A 200 17.70 -5.80 15.73
CA ARG A 200 17.82 -7.10 15.07
C ARG A 200 17.25 -6.89 13.67
N LEU A 201 18.12 -6.83 12.68
CA LEU A 201 17.72 -6.80 11.25
C LEU A 201 16.83 -7.99 10.88
N ILE A 202 16.93 -9.06 11.64
CA ILE A 202 16.10 -10.25 11.48
C ILE A 202 15.22 -10.36 12.74
N PRO A 203 13.88 -10.32 12.60
CA PRO A 203 12.98 -10.53 13.72
C PRO A 203 13.21 -11.89 14.37
N ASP A 204 12.93 -12.00 15.66
CA ASP A 204 12.93 -13.28 16.33
C ASP A 204 11.67 -14.07 15.95
N PHE A 205 11.79 -14.86 14.88
CA PHE A 205 10.72 -15.73 14.41
C PHE A 205 10.30 -16.76 15.46
N GLY A 206 11.26 -17.24 16.30
CA GLY A 206 11.00 -18.27 17.30
C GLY A 206 9.94 -17.81 18.30
N SER A 207 10.09 -16.61 18.87
CA SER A 207 9.14 -16.07 19.84
C SER A 207 7.73 -15.86 19.27
N VAL A 208 7.64 -15.58 17.99
CA VAL A 208 6.37 -15.32 17.29
C VAL A 208 5.65 -16.63 16.94
N ILE A 209 6.38 -17.65 16.46
CA ILE A 209 5.83 -18.96 16.05
C ILE A 209 5.30 -19.74 17.24
N HIS A 210 5.94 -19.62 18.42
CA HIS A 210 5.47 -20.31 19.62
C HIS A 210 4.15 -19.76 20.18
N ASN A 211 3.77 -18.54 19.85
CA ASN A 211 2.44 -18.03 20.16
C ASN A 211 1.47 -18.39 19.04
N HIS A 212 0.73 -19.49 19.21
CA HIS A 212 -0.20 -20.02 18.20
C HIS A 212 -1.25 -19.00 17.74
N ALA A 213 -1.72 -18.12 18.63
CA ALA A 213 -2.70 -17.09 18.27
C ALA A 213 -2.07 -16.06 17.31
N VAL A 214 -0.87 -15.58 17.63
CA VAL A 214 -0.11 -14.65 16.77
C VAL A 214 0.24 -15.32 15.44
N PHE A 215 0.70 -16.56 15.47
CA PHE A 215 1.04 -17.31 14.26
C PHE A 215 -0.17 -17.48 13.33
N GLY A 216 -1.37 -17.73 13.88
CA GLY A 216 -2.62 -17.75 13.13
C GLY A 216 -2.90 -16.44 12.42
N TYR A 217 -2.70 -15.29 13.08
CA TYR A 217 -2.85 -13.96 12.45
C TYR A 217 -1.80 -13.70 11.37
N ILE A 218 -0.59 -14.22 11.50
CA ILE A 218 0.47 -14.08 10.49
C ILE A 218 0.12 -14.84 9.22
N ILE A 219 -0.32 -16.10 9.33
CA ILE A 219 -0.80 -16.88 8.18
C ILE A 219 -2.01 -16.20 7.54
N ALA A 220 -2.95 -15.73 8.35
CA ALA A 220 -4.11 -15.01 7.88
C ALA A 220 -3.71 -13.68 7.18
N SER A 221 -2.66 -12.99 7.65
CA SER A 221 -2.11 -11.81 7.00
C SER A 221 -1.56 -12.10 5.60
N PHE A 222 -0.79 -13.18 5.44
CA PHE A 222 -0.33 -13.63 4.13
C PHE A 222 -1.51 -13.84 3.18
N ALA A 223 -2.47 -14.68 3.56
CA ALA A 223 -3.64 -14.99 2.74
C ALA A 223 -4.50 -13.74 2.45
N HIS A 224 -4.61 -12.83 3.42
CA HIS A 224 -5.32 -11.56 3.26
C HIS A 224 -4.64 -10.65 2.22
N HIS A 225 -3.33 -10.42 2.34
CA HIS A 225 -2.61 -9.56 1.41
C HIS A 225 -2.47 -10.18 0.02
N PHE A 226 -2.35 -11.51 -0.06
CA PHE A 226 -2.44 -12.23 -1.33
C PHE A 226 -3.74 -11.86 -2.07
N LYS A 227 -4.91 -12.08 -1.47
CA LYS A 227 -6.19 -11.78 -2.12
C LYS A 227 -6.41 -10.28 -2.34
N LEU A 228 -6.03 -9.42 -1.36
CA LEU A 228 -6.20 -7.97 -1.45
C LEU A 228 -5.46 -7.40 -2.65
N LEU A 229 -4.21 -7.82 -2.85
CA LEU A 229 -3.36 -7.28 -3.90
C LEU A 229 -3.61 -7.96 -5.24
N ALA A 230 -4.07 -9.22 -5.25
CA ALA A 230 -4.64 -9.85 -6.44
C ALA A 230 -5.86 -9.06 -6.95
N VAL A 231 -6.82 -8.77 -6.08
CA VAL A 231 -8.01 -7.97 -6.44
C VAL A 231 -7.58 -6.60 -6.95
N ARG A 232 -6.71 -5.87 -6.25
CA ARG A 232 -6.25 -4.54 -6.69
C ARG A 232 -5.49 -4.57 -8.01
N GLY A 233 -4.68 -5.58 -8.25
CA GLY A 233 -3.89 -5.73 -9.49
C GLY A 233 -4.77 -6.04 -10.69
N TRP A 234 -5.77 -6.89 -10.52
CA TRP A 234 -6.54 -7.46 -11.63
C TRP A 234 -7.94 -6.86 -11.82
N THR A 235 -8.45 -6.01 -10.90
CA THR A 235 -9.81 -5.45 -11.01
C THR A 235 -10.02 -4.69 -12.32
N VAL A 236 -9.08 -3.85 -12.73
CA VAL A 236 -9.18 -3.09 -13.98
C VAL A 236 -9.18 -4.04 -15.18
N ALA A 237 -8.27 -5.01 -15.19
CA ALA A 237 -8.20 -6.01 -16.28
C ALA A 237 -9.49 -6.83 -16.38
N PHE A 238 -10.03 -7.30 -15.25
CA PHE A 238 -11.28 -8.03 -15.20
C PHE A 238 -12.46 -7.21 -15.73
N LEU A 239 -12.64 -5.98 -15.24
CA LEU A 239 -13.73 -5.12 -15.68
C LEU A 239 -13.59 -4.70 -17.13
N THR A 240 -12.38 -4.42 -17.63
CA THR A 240 -12.12 -4.13 -19.05
C THR A 240 -12.47 -5.33 -19.93
N TRP A 241 -12.08 -6.53 -19.52
CA TRP A 241 -12.46 -7.75 -20.22
C TRP A 241 -13.97 -7.95 -20.24
N VAL A 242 -14.67 -7.76 -19.12
CA VAL A 242 -16.14 -7.88 -19.06
C VAL A 242 -16.81 -6.90 -20.04
N VAL A 243 -16.34 -5.65 -20.09
CA VAL A 243 -16.86 -4.65 -21.03
C VAL A 243 -16.60 -5.06 -22.48
N ALA A 244 -15.42 -5.58 -22.79
CA ALA A 244 -15.06 -5.99 -24.15
C ALA A 244 -15.89 -7.18 -24.67
N VAL A 245 -16.27 -8.12 -23.80
CA VAL A 245 -17.06 -9.31 -24.21
C VAL A 245 -18.58 -9.08 -24.17
N ARG A 246 -19.04 -7.89 -23.78
CA ARG A 246 -20.45 -7.55 -23.60
C ARG A 246 -20.83 -6.31 -24.37
N PRO A 247 -21.33 -6.46 -25.62
CA PRO A 247 -21.73 -5.32 -26.45
C PRO A 247 -22.93 -4.53 -25.88
N GLU A 248 -23.70 -5.14 -24.97
CA GLU A 248 -24.84 -4.49 -24.30
C GLU A 248 -24.45 -3.58 -23.14
N MET A 249 -23.15 -3.49 -22.81
CA MET A 249 -22.69 -2.59 -21.74
C MET A 249 -22.95 -1.13 -22.12
N PRO A 250 -23.43 -0.31 -21.18
CA PRO A 250 -23.69 1.12 -21.44
C PRO A 250 -22.43 1.82 -21.96
N ALA A 251 -22.58 2.55 -23.06
CA ALA A 251 -21.55 3.45 -23.52
C ALA A 251 -21.21 4.46 -22.39
N GLY A 252 -19.97 4.46 -21.94
CA GLY A 252 -19.53 5.34 -20.84
C GLY A 252 -19.36 4.63 -19.48
N PHE A 253 -19.42 3.29 -19.40
CA PHE A 253 -19.00 2.59 -18.18
C PHE A 253 -17.51 2.83 -17.93
N ASN A 254 -17.21 3.72 -16.98
CA ASN A 254 -15.85 4.14 -16.67
C ASN A 254 -15.19 3.13 -15.70
N VAL A 255 -14.48 2.15 -16.25
CA VAL A 255 -13.77 1.10 -15.47
C VAL A 255 -12.78 1.69 -14.46
N PRO A 256 -11.90 2.66 -14.81
CA PRO A 256 -11.00 3.30 -13.87
C PRO A 256 -11.70 3.98 -12.70
N LEU A 257 -12.82 4.66 -12.96
CA LEU A 257 -13.60 5.30 -11.90
C LEU A 257 -14.17 4.27 -10.93
N VAL A 258 -14.76 3.19 -11.44
CA VAL A 258 -15.31 2.10 -10.62
C VAL A 258 -14.19 1.48 -9.76
N ALA A 259 -13.05 1.16 -10.36
CA ALA A 259 -11.92 0.59 -9.63
C ALA A 259 -11.38 1.56 -8.56
N THR A 260 -11.33 2.86 -8.84
CA THR A 260 -10.94 3.90 -7.88
C THR A 260 -11.90 3.95 -6.70
N LEU A 261 -13.22 3.93 -6.96
CA LEU A 261 -14.23 3.93 -5.90
C LEU A 261 -14.16 2.67 -5.03
N LEU A 262 -13.87 1.51 -5.62
CA LEU A 262 -13.65 0.27 -4.87
C LEU A 262 -12.46 0.36 -3.90
N ILE A 263 -11.37 1.01 -4.31
CA ILE A 263 -10.21 1.21 -3.42
C ILE A 263 -10.57 2.25 -2.34
N LEU A 264 -11.22 3.34 -2.70
CA LEU A 264 -11.54 4.45 -1.80
C LEU A 264 -12.48 4.02 -0.67
N ILE A 265 -13.50 3.22 -0.98
CA ILE A 265 -14.46 2.69 0.03
C ILE A 265 -13.76 1.74 1.01
N GLY A 266 -12.58 1.26 0.68
CA GLY A 266 -11.78 0.43 1.57
C GLY A 266 -11.38 1.13 2.86
N VAL A 267 -11.24 2.46 2.87
CA VAL A 267 -10.83 3.22 4.06
C VAL A 267 -11.85 3.05 5.20
N PRO A 268 -13.11 3.48 5.05
CA PRO A 268 -14.11 3.30 6.10
C PRO A 268 -14.39 1.81 6.39
N THR A 269 -14.28 0.94 5.39
CA THR A 269 -14.51 -0.50 5.55
C THR A 269 -13.46 -1.16 6.45
N SER A 270 -12.19 -0.80 6.30
CA SER A 270 -11.13 -1.32 7.19
C SER A 270 -11.32 -0.87 8.63
N MET A 271 -11.76 0.37 8.84
CA MET A 271 -12.08 0.90 10.17
C MET A 271 -13.28 0.18 10.79
N ALA A 272 -14.36 0.02 10.02
CA ALA A 272 -15.54 -0.72 10.45
C ALA A 272 -15.21 -2.20 10.78
N GLY A 273 -14.30 -2.82 10.01
CA GLY A 273 -13.79 -4.16 10.30
C GLY A 273 -13.08 -4.22 11.65
N GLY A 274 -12.20 -3.26 11.95
CA GLY A 274 -11.52 -3.17 13.24
C GLY A 274 -12.49 -3.03 14.41
N GLU A 275 -13.53 -2.19 14.25
CA GLU A 275 -14.60 -2.01 15.25
C GLU A 275 -15.42 -3.30 15.42
N ALA A 276 -15.81 -3.97 14.34
CA ALA A 276 -16.49 -5.26 14.41
C ALA A 276 -15.63 -6.31 15.14
N GLY A 277 -14.31 -6.32 14.89
CA GLY A 277 -13.37 -7.16 15.62
C GLY A 277 -13.35 -6.89 17.12
N HIS A 278 -13.46 -5.63 17.53
CA HIS A 278 -13.57 -5.23 18.92
C HIS A 278 -14.86 -5.76 19.57
N GLN A 279 -15.99 -5.69 18.87
CA GLN A 279 -17.30 -6.06 19.40
C GLN A 279 -17.54 -7.57 19.48
N VAL A 280 -17.13 -8.33 18.45
CA VAL A 280 -17.43 -9.78 18.36
C VAL A 280 -16.21 -10.68 18.63
N GLY A 281 -15.05 -10.08 18.86
CA GLY A 281 -13.76 -10.77 19.01
C GLY A 281 -13.01 -10.91 17.68
N TYR A 282 -11.73 -10.51 17.69
CA TYR A 282 -10.90 -10.43 16.48
C TYR A 282 -10.76 -11.76 15.72
N ALA A 283 -10.60 -12.88 16.44
CA ALA A 283 -10.48 -14.18 15.79
C ALA A 283 -11.77 -14.61 15.06
N ARG A 284 -12.93 -14.40 15.69
CA ARG A 284 -14.23 -14.69 15.08
C ARG A 284 -14.50 -13.79 13.89
N ALA A 285 -14.27 -12.48 14.04
CA ALA A 285 -14.43 -11.51 12.96
C ALA A 285 -13.52 -11.83 11.77
N ALA A 286 -12.24 -12.16 12.02
CA ALA A 286 -11.30 -12.60 10.99
C ALA A 286 -11.80 -13.82 10.24
N PHE A 287 -12.23 -14.87 10.97
CA PHE A 287 -12.77 -16.09 10.36
C PHE A 287 -13.97 -15.79 9.46
N LEU A 288 -14.96 -15.05 9.95
CA LEU A 288 -16.18 -14.72 9.19
C LEU A 288 -15.87 -13.92 7.93
N VAL A 289 -15.07 -12.85 8.05
CA VAL A 289 -14.75 -11.95 6.94
C VAL A 289 -13.87 -12.65 5.91
N MET A 290 -12.87 -13.41 6.34
CA MET A 290 -12.01 -14.17 5.44
C MET A 290 -12.76 -15.27 4.70
N THR A 291 -13.64 -16.00 5.39
CA THR A 291 -14.50 -17.03 4.77
C THR A 291 -15.46 -16.40 3.77
N ALA A 292 -16.15 -15.31 4.14
CA ALA A 292 -17.05 -14.61 3.23
C ALA A 292 -16.31 -14.10 1.97
N SER A 293 -15.10 -13.54 2.13
CA SER A 293 -14.31 -13.10 0.98
C SER A 293 -13.76 -14.25 0.14
N ALA A 294 -13.42 -15.41 0.74
CA ALA A 294 -12.99 -16.59 0.00
C ALA A 294 -14.14 -17.20 -0.81
N VAL A 295 -15.32 -17.33 -0.20
CA VAL A 295 -16.54 -17.76 -0.90
C VAL A 295 -16.87 -16.80 -2.04
N GLY A 296 -16.83 -15.48 -1.78
CA GLY A 296 -17.06 -14.49 -2.83
C GLY A 296 -16.08 -14.63 -4.00
N ALA A 297 -14.81 -14.90 -3.74
CA ALA A 297 -13.80 -15.07 -4.77
C ALA A 297 -14.13 -16.20 -5.76
N LEU A 298 -14.77 -17.27 -5.31
CA LEU A 298 -15.20 -18.38 -6.17
C LEU A 298 -16.23 -17.94 -7.23
N PHE A 299 -16.98 -16.88 -6.95
CA PHE A 299 -18.04 -16.39 -7.83
C PHE A 299 -17.61 -15.20 -8.71
N VAL A 300 -16.43 -14.62 -8.51
CA VAL A 300 -15.96 -13.46 -9.28
C VAL A 300 -15.99 -13.74 -10.79
N GLY A 301 -15.46 -14.88 -11.23
CA GLY A 301 -15.49 -15.26 -12.66
C GLY A 301 -16.90 -15.42 -13.20
N PHE A 302 -17.79 -16.06 -12.45
CA PHE A 302 -19.19 -16.27 -12.86
C PHE A 302 -19.99 -14.95 -12.90
N SER A 303 -19.62 -13.97 -12.08
CA SER A 303 -20.31 -12.66 -12.05
C SER A 303 -20.20 -11.91 -13.37
N ALA A 304 -19.21 -12.24 -14.21
CA ALA A 304 -19.09 -11.69 -15.56
C ALA A 304 -20.33 -11.96 -16.45
N ALA A 305 -21.09 -13.02 -16.19
CA ALA A 305 -22.32 -13.33 -16.90
C ALA A 305 -23.58 -12.65 -16.33
N TRP A 306 -23.47 -11.98 -15.18
CA TRP A 306 -24.62 -11.35 -14.51
C TRP A 306 -24.95 -9.99 -15.11
N SER A 307 -26.14 -9.45 -14.80
CA SER A 307 -26.46 -8.07 -15.21
C SER A 307 -25.44 -7.08 -14.60
N LEU A 308 -25.25 -5.93 -15.27
CA LEU A 308 -24.28 -4.91 -14.83
C LEU A 308 -24.46 -4.51 -13.35
N TRP A 309 -25.68 -4.32 -12.90
CA TRP A 309 -25.99 -3.92 -11.54
C TRP A 309 -25.66 -5.02 -10.53
N LEU A 310 -25.93 -6.29 -10.86
CA LEU A 310 -25.58 -7.43 -10.03
C LEU A 310 -24.06 -7.62 -9.97
N LEU A 311 -23.37 -7.48 -11.10
CA LEU A 311 -21.90 -7.52 -11.16
C LEU A 311 -21.31 -6.41 -10.28
N ALA A 312 -21.72 -5.16 -10.46
CA ALA A 312 -21.21 -4.03 -9.71
C ALA A 312 -21.48 -4.18 -8.20
N GLY A 313 -22.71 -4.56 -7.84
CA GLY A 313 -23.08 -4.81 -6.44
C GLY A 313 -22.29 -5.96 -5.82
N PHE A 314 -22.06 -7.04 -6.55
CA PHE A 314 -21.29 -8.19 -6.09
C PHE A 314 -19.78 -7.85 -5.92
N VAL A 315 -19.17 -7.19 -6.91
CA VAL A 315 -17.77 -6.78 -6.83
C VAL A 315 -17.57 -5.80 -5.68
N LEU A 316 -18.51 -4.88 -5.47
CA LEU A 316 -18.50 -3.98 -4.32
C LEU A 316 -18.56 -4.77 -3.01
N LEU A 317 -19.55 -5.64 -2.85
CA LEU A 317 -19.74 -6.44 -1.64
C LEU A 317 -18.53 -7.33 -1.35
N HIS A 318 -18.01 -8.01 -2.38
CA HIS A 318 -16.79 -8.82 -2.27
C HIS A 318 -15.60 -7.96 -1.78
N ASN A 319 -15.40 -6.78 -2.39
CA ASN A 319 -14.32 -5.88 -1.99
C ASN A 319 -14.47 -5.37 -0.54
N LEU A 320 -15.68 -5.15 -0.04
CA LEU A 320 -15.91 -4.80 1.36
C LEU A 320 -15.39 -5.90 2.30
N PHE A 321 -15.71 -7.18 2.03
CA PHE A 321 -15.18 -8.30 2.82
C PHE A 321 -13.67 -8.45 2.66
N VAL A 322 -13.12 -8.23 1.45
CA VAL A 322 -11.68 -8.26 1.23
C VAL A 322 -10.98 -7.23 2.10
N VAL A 323 -11.45 -5.99 2.15
CA VAL A 323 -10.75 -4.90 2.84
C VAL A 323 -11.00 -4.87 4.34
N ALA A 324 -12.19 -5.29 4.82
CA ALA A 324 -12.50 -5.34 6.25
C ALA A 324 -11.48 -6.17 7.05
N GLY A 325 -10.94 -7.23 6.44
CA GLY A 325 -9.89 -8.06 7.03
C GLY A 325 -8.63 -7.30 7.47
N SER A 326 -8.28 -6.19 6.80
CA SER A 326 -7.06 -5.42 7.12
C SER A 326 -7.06 -4.89 8.56
N GLY A 327 -8.15 -4.24 8.96
CA GLY A 327 -8.28 -3.69 10.32
C GLY A 327 -8.35 -4.78 11.39
N ILE A 328 -9.11 -5.85 11.12
CA ILE A 328 -9.31 -6.97 12.03
C ILE A 328 -7.97 -7.70 12.31
N LEU A 329 -7.26 -8.07 11.25
CA LEU A 329 -6.04 -8.88 11.36
C LEU A 329 -4.89 -8.11 12.01
N ASN A 330 -4.74 -6.82 11.66
CA ASN A 330 -3.69 -5.98 12.20
C ASN A 330 -3.89 -5.77 13.72
N ALA A 331 -5.09 -5.38 14.14
CA ALA A 331 -5.41 -5.20 15.55
C ALA A 331 -5.35 -6.54 16.31
N GLY A 332 -5.88 -7.62 15.75
CA GLY A 332 -5.88 -8.95 16.35
C GLY A 332 -4.46 -9.48 16.61
N ALA A 333 -3.54 -9.31 15.66
CA ALA A 333 -2.14 -9.71 15.82
C ALA A 333 -1.45 -8.96 16.96
N VAL A 334 -1.65 -7.63 17.04
CA VAL A 334 -1.07 -6.78 18.09
C VAL A 334 -1.63 -7.12 19.47
N ILE A 335 -2.95 -7.35 19.57
CA ILE A 335 -3.62 -7.68 20.84
C ILE A 335 -3.22 -9.09 21.33
N ALA A 336 -3.08 -10.06 20.41
CA ALA A 336 -2.67 -11.41 20.74
C ALA A 336 -1.18 -11.53 21.10
N SER A 337 -0.37 -10.52 20.78
CA SER A 337 1.07 -10.53 21.05
C SER A 337 1.40 -10.15 22.51
N ASP A 338 2.43 -10.79 23.05
CA ASP A 338 3.06 -10.36 24.29
C ASP A 338 3.55 -8.90 24.13
N PRO A 339 3.30 -8.00 25.10
CA PRO A 339 3.78 -6.63 25.08
C PRO A 339 5.27 -6.49 24.77
N ALA A 340 6.11 -7.39 25.29
CA ALA A 340 7.56 -7.41 25.04
C ALA A 340 7.94 -7.84 23.62
N GLN A 341 7.04 -8.54 22.90
CA GLN A 341 7.28 -9.10 21.56
C GLN A 341 6.50 -8.39 20.44
N ARG A 342 5.74 -7.34 20.75
CA ARG A 342 4.92 -6.62 19.76
C ARG A 342 5.72 -6.16 18.55
N GLY A 343 6.95 -5.67 18.74
CA GLY A 343 7.82 -5.26 17.66
C GLY A 343 8.16 -6.41 16.71
N ASN A 344 8.52 -7.58 17.23
CA ASN A 344 8.76 -8.79 16.43
C ASN A 344 7.50 -9.26 15.72
N THR A 345 6.34 -9.24 16.39
CA THR A 345 5.06 -9.61 15.78
C THR A 345 4.72 -8.72 14.59
N VAL A 346 4.83 -7.41 14.73
CA VAL A 346 4.55 -6.46 13.64
C VAL A 346 5.52 -6.65 12.48
N ALA A 347 6.80 -6.91 12.76
CA ALA A 347 7.79 -7.15 11.73
C ALA A 347 7.50 -8.44 10.94
N VAL A 348 7.23 -9.56 11.63
CA VAL A 348 6.90 -10.85 10.96
C VAL A 348 5.56 -10.77 10.23
N TYR A 349 4.57 -10.08 10.80
CA TYR A 349 3.31 -9.77 10.14
C TYR A 349 3.53 -8.99 8.84
N GLY A 350 4.39 -7.97 8.84
CA GLY A 350 4.76 -7.20 7.66
C GLY A 350 5.46 -8.02 6.59
N ILE A 351 6.33 -8.95 6.97
CA ILE A 351 6.99 -9.90 6.05
C ILE A 351 5.94 -10.79 5.37
N ALA A 352 5.01 -11.37 6.15
CA ALA A 352 3.93 -12.19 5.63
C ALA A 352 3.02 -11.39 4.67
N ALA A 353 2.69 -10.15 5.03
CA ALA A 353 1.94 -9.23 4.19
C ALA A 353 2.65 -8.93 2.85
N GLY A 354 3.96 -8.64 2.90
CA GLY A 354 4.78 -8.40 1.71
C GLY A 354 4.88 -9.62 0.80
N ALA A 355 5.07 -10.82 1.38
CA ALA A 355 5.08 -12.08 0.64
C ALA A 355 3.72 -12.36 -0.04
N GLY A 356 2.60 -12.14 0.66
CA GLY A 356 1.27 -12.21 0.07
C GLY A 356 1.07 -11.19 -1.05
N GLY A 357 1.59 -9.98 -0.86
CA GLY A 357 1.54 -8.91 -1.86
C GLY A 357 2.32 -9.21 -3.14
N LEU A 358 3.46 -9.89 -3.02
CA LEU A 358 4.24 -10.34 -4.17
C LEU A 358 3.53 -11.44 -4.96
N THR A 359 2.94 -12.40 -4.26
CA THR A 359 2.41 -13.63 -4.87
C THR A 359 0.94 -13.54 -5.27
N GLY A 360 0.22 -12.51 -4.82
CA GLY A 360 -1.19 -12.29 -5.14
C GLY A 360 -1.45 -11.87 -6.57
N PRO A 361 -0.81 -10.83 -7.07
CA PRO A 361 -0.95 -10.40 -8.48
C PRO A 361 -0.38 -11.39 -9.46
#